data_12292a566214284fb36009c7521c801a
#
_entry.id   12292a566214284fb36009c7521c801a
#
_cell.length_a   1.000
_cell.length_b   1.000
_cell.length_c   1.000
_cell.angle_alpha   90.00
_cell.angle_beta   90.00
_cell.angle_gamma   90.00
#
_symmetry.space_group_name_H-M   'P 1'
#
loop_
_entity.id
_entity.type
_entity.pdbx_description
1 polymer ?
#
loop_
_entity_poly.entity_id
_entity_poly.type
_entity_poly.pdbx_seq_one_letter_code
_entity_poly.pdbx_strand_id
1 'polypeptide(L)'
;KYREIERNLKKWDFKYLEDVETPAELPVAISAARSQQFRWNKGAAENFQKLYGKLLKDPTVSFKTKFHSFFHLLNSSMFLLVLLVAILSVPVLFIKNNNPDFSWYFNVIAFFGLSTLIFFISYWLTYKKIHGGGFKNFIRFIGMFFTFFSVAMGFSVHNSVAVIEGHL
;
A
#
# COMPACT_ATOMS: atom_id res chain seq x y z
N LYS A 1 -2.87 -15.87 32.10
CA LYS A 1 -2.86 -16.71 30.88
C LYS A 1 -2.32 -15.96 29.64
N TYR A 2 -2.81 -14.75 29.35
CA TYR A 2 -2.27 -13.93 28.24
C TYR A 2 -0.81 -13.50 28.45
N ARG A 3 -0.41 -13.09 29.67
CA ARG A 3 0.97 -12.73 30.00
C ARG A 3 1.96 -13.90 29.96
N GLU A 4 1.49 -15.13 30.13
CA GLU A 4 2.29 -16.34 29.98
C GLU A 4 2.50 -16.68 28.51
N ILE A 5 1.49 -16.48 27.67
CA ILE A 5 1.58 -16.62 26.22
C ILE A 5 2.57 -15.61 25.67
N GLU A 6 2.51 -14.33 26.10
CA GLU A 6 3.47 -13.29 25.69
C GLU A 6 4.91 -13.58 26.13
N ARG A 7 5.12 -14.14 27.33
CA ARG A 7 6.45 -14.58 27.78
C ARG A 7 6.98 -15.76 26.98
N ASN A 8 6.12 -16.66 26.56
CA ASN A 8 6.50 -17.80 25.73
C ASN A 8 6.73 -17.38 24.26
N LEU A 9 5.97 -16.42 23.73
CA LEU A 9 6.16 -15.86 22.39
C LEU A 9 7.51 -15.14 22.23
N LYS A 10 8.10 -14.58 23.30
CA LYS A 10 9.46 -13.99 23.25
C LYS A 10 10.57 -14.98 22.95
N LYS A 11 10.29 -16.29 22.99
CA LYS A 11 11.24 -17.36 22.63
C LYS A 11 11.08 -17.87 21.20
N TRP A 12 10.10 -17.36 20.45
CA TRP A 12 9.84 -17.78 19.08
C TRP A 12 10.41 -16.75 18.11
N ASP A 13 11.27 -17.22 17.20
CA ASP A 13 11.78 -16.46 16.08
C ASP A 13 10.96 -16.75 14.83
N PHE A 14 10.72 -15.71 14.04
CA PHE A 14 10.14 -15.85 12.71
C PHE A 14 11.27 -16.07 11.70
N LYS A 15 11.23 -17.20 11.01
CA LYS A 15 12.14 -17.49 9.91
C LYS A 15 11.36 -17.47 8.60
N TYR A 16 11.75 -16.58 7.70
CA TYR A 16 11.25 -16.59 6.34
C TYR A 16 11.94 -17.71 5.55
N LEU A 17 11.16 -18.57 4.90
CA LEU A 17 11.65 -19.67 4.08
C LEU A 17 11.46 -19.30 2.62
N GLU A 18 12.53 -18.85 1.97
CA GLU A 18 12.50 -18.39 0.58
C GLU A 18 12.17 -19.53 -0.41
N ASP A 19 12.52 -20.77 -0.06
CA ASP A 19 12.39 -21.93 -0.94
C ASP A 19 11.06 -22.68 -0.76
N VAL A 20 10.18 -22.20 0.15
CA VAL A 20 8.89 -22.83 0.41
C VAL A 20 7.77 -22.04 -0.24
N GLU A 21 7.26 -22.55 -1.35
CA GLU A 21 6.11 -21.96 -2.04
C GLU A 21 4.81 -22.52 -1.44
N THR A 22 3.90 -21.62 -1.10
CA THR A 22 2.51 -21.95 -0.75
C THR A 22 1.61 -21.64 -1.94
N PRO A 23 1.14 -22.67 -2.68
CA PRO A 23 0.28 -22.44 -3.83
C PRO A 23 -1.03 -21.78 -3.38
N ALA A 24 -1.41 -20.71 -4.06
CA ALA A 24 -2.66 -20.01 -3.86
C ALA A 24 -3.36 -19.80 -5.21
N GLU A 25 -4.65 -20.10 -5.24
CA GLU A 25 -5.47 -19.82 -6.43
C GLU A 25 -5.90 -18.37 -6.46
N LEU A 26 -5.71 -17.74 -7.62
CA LEU A 26 -6.21 -16.39 -7.85
C LEU A 26 -7.72 -16.44 -8.18
N PRO A 27 -8.49 -15.42 -7.77
CA PRO A 27 -9.90 -15.33 -8.13
C PRO A 27 -10.05 -15.29 -9.66
N VAL A 28 -10.81 -16.24 -10.21
CA VAL A 28 -11.06 -16.34 -11.66
C VAL A 28 -11.97 -15.21 -12.14
N ALA A 29 -12.93 -14.78 -11.30
CA ALA A 29 -13.89 -13.73 -11.63
C ALA A 29 -13.49 -12.39 -10.98
N ILE A 30 -13.68 -11.29 -11.70
CA ILE A 30 -13.40 -9.94 -11.21
C ILE A 30 -14.27 -9.58 -9.99
N SER A 31 -15.50 -10.11 -9.92
CA SER A 31 -16.39 -9.96 -8.75
C SER A 31 -15.81 -10.61 -7.49
N ALA A 32 -15.19 -11.78 -7.62
CA ALA A 32 -14.53 -12.45 -6.52
C ALA A 32 -13.28 -11.69 -6.07
N ALA A 33 -12.49 -11.17 -7.02
CA ALA A 33 -11.33 -10.31 -6.72
C ALA A 33 -11.76 -9.03 -5.98
N ARG A 34 -12.85 -8.37 -6.43
CA ARG A 34 -13.41 -7.19 -5.75
C ARG A 34 -13.83 -7.51 -4.32
N SER A 35 -14.57 -8.58 -4.10
CA SER A 35 -15.01 -9.00 -2.77
C SER A 35 -13.83 -9.33 -1.84
N GLN A 36 -12.79 -9.95 -2.38
CA GLN A 36 -11.57 -10.26 -1.64
C GLN A 36 -10.82 -8.98 -1.24
N GLN A 37 -10.61 -8.05 -2.18
CA GLN A 37 -9.97 -6.76 -1.93
C GLN A 37 -10.75 -5.93 -0.90
N PHE A 38 -12.08 -5.92 -1.01
CA PHE A 38 -12.94 -5.23 -0.05
C PHE A 38 -12.72 -5.73 1.37
N ARG A 39 -12.80 -7.05 1.58
CA ARG A 39 -12.61 -7.64 2.92
C ARG A 39 -11.21 -7.36 3.48
N TRP A 40 -10.18 -7.40 2.64
CA TRP A 40 -8.81 -7.14 3.09
C TRP A 40 -8.62 -5.68 3.52
N ASN A 41 -9.11 -4.74 2.72
CA ASN A 41 -8.96 -3.31 3.02
C ASN A 41 -9.82 -2.88 4.21
N LYS A 42 -11.05 -3.39 4.32
CA LYS A 42 -11.92 -3.16 5.48
C LYS A 42 -11.29 -3.72 6.75
N GLY A 43 -10.88 -4.98 6.72
CA GLY A 43 -10.23 -5.62 7.89
C GLY A 43 -8.92 -4.94 8.30
N ALA A 44 -8.15 -4.40 7.36
CA ALA A 44 -6.95 -3.64 7.67
C ALA A 44 -7.28 -2.30 8.37
N ALA A 45 -8.31 -1.58 7.92
CA ALA A 45 -8.80 -0.36 8.56
C ALA A 45 -9.35 -0.62 9.97
N GLU A 46 -10.14 -1.68 10.15
CA GLU A 46 -10.62 -2.11 11.48
C GLU A 46 -9.45 -2.47 12.41
N ASN A 47 -8.42 -3.15 11.91
CA ASN A 47 -7.23 -3.49 12.70
C ASN A 47 -6.47 -2.24 13.15
N PHE A 48 -6.35 -1.23 12.29
CA PHE A 48 -5.77 0.05 12.68
C PHE A 48 -6.52 0.64 13.89
N GLN A 49 -7.83 0.74 13.82
CA GLN A 49 -8.64 1.29 14.91
C GLN A 49 -8.51 0.49 16.20
N LYS A 50 -8.58 -0.84 16.10
CA LYS A 50 -8.57 -1.73 17.27
C LYS A 50 -7.21 -1.82 17.95
N LEU A 51 -6.13 -1.74 17.19
CA LEU A 51 -4.78 -2.08 17.67
C LEU A 51 -3.90 -0.87 17.90
N TYR A 52 -3.98 0.17 17.05
CA TYR A 52 -3.01 1.26 17.09
C TYR A 52 -3.06 2.07 18.38
N GLY A 53 -4.25 2.36 18.89
CA GLY A 53 -4.42 3.04 20.19
C GLY A 53 -3.86 2.27 21.38
N LYS A 54 -3.96 0.93 21.34
CA LYS A 54 -3.38 0.05 22.39
C LYS A 54 -1.85 0.04 22.29
N LEU A 55 -1.34 -0.03 21.07
CA LEU A 55 0.10 -0.01 20.79
C LEU A 55 0.75 1.31 21.26
N LEU A 56 0.10 2.44 21.03
CA LEU A 56 0.60 3.75 21.48
C LEU A 56 0.73 3.83 23.00
N LYS A 57 -0.23 3.25 23.73
CA LYS A 57 -0.27 3.26 25.20
C LYS A 57 0.66 2.26 25.85
N ASP A 58 1.18 1.30 25.10
CA ASP A 58 2.07 0.26 25.65
C ASP A 58 3.49 0.85 25.86
N PRO A 59 3.95 0.92 27.14
CA PRO A 59 5.27 1.46 27.46
C PRO A 59 6.41 0.52 27.07
N THR A 60 6.12 -0.77 26.81
CA THR A 60 7.13 -1.77 26.43
C THR A 60 7.53 -1.69 24.97
N VAL A 61 6.72 -1.01 24.15
CA VAL A 61 6.93 -0.86 22.71
C VAL A 61 7.75 0.39 22.42
N SER A 62 8.87 0.21 21.71
CA SER A 62 9.76 1.32 21.34
C SER A 62 9.07 2.33 20.42
N PHE A 63 9.51 3.61 20.48
CA PHE A 63 9.00 4.67 19.60
C PHE A 63 9.15 4.31 18.11
N LYS A 64 10.29 3.72 17.75
CA LYS A 64 10.54 3.26 16.37
C LYS A 64 9.49 2.26 15.91
N THR A 65 9.15 1.30 16.74
CA THR A 65 8.11 0.30 16.45
C THR A 65 6.73 0.94 16.31
N LYS A 66 6.37 1.89 17.20
CA LYS A 66 5.11 2.64 17.13
C LYS A 66 4.99 3.42 15.83
N PHE A 67 6.07 4.08 15.41
CA PHE A 67 6.15 4.85 14.17
C PHE A 67 5.98 3.95 12.93
N HIS A 68 6.71 2.83 12.86
CA HIS A 68 6.55 1.88 11.76
C HIS A 68 5.16 1.25 11.71
N SER A 69 4.60 0.92 12.88
CA SER A 69 3.26 0.33 12.98
C SER A 69 2.16 1.28 12.50
N PHE A 70 2.33 2.60 12.67
CA PHE A 70 1.40 3.59 12.11
C PHE A 70 1.26 3.43 10.60
N PHE A 71 2.37 3.47 9.87
CA PHE A 71 2.36 3.35 8.42
C PHE A 71 1.90 1.96 7.95
N HIS A 72 2.33 0.92 8.66
CA HIS A 72 1.96 -0.45 8.31
C HIS A 72 0.47 -0.72 8.48
N LEU A 73 -0.11 -0.32 9.60
CA LEU A 73 -1.53 -0.53 9.87
C LEU A 73 -2.43 0.41 9.06
N LEU A 74 -1.95 1.62 8.72
CA LEU A 74 -2.68 2.60 7.92
C LEU A 74 -2.58 2.35 6.41
N ASN A 75 -1.85 1.33 6.00
CA ASN A 75 -1.55 1.09 4.57
C ASN A 75 -2.80 1.02 3.68
N SER A 76 -3.90 0.42 4.15
CA SER A 76 -5.16 0.36 3.38
C SER A 76 -5.77 1.73 3.13
N SER A 77 -5.56 2.70 4.03
CA SER A 77 -6.07 4.08 3.90
C SER A 77 -5.39 4.86 2.76
N MET A 78 -4.30 4.32 2.17
CA MET A 78 -3.68 4.89 0.98
C MET A 78 -4.65 4.94 -0.21
N PHE A 79 -5.60 4.00 -0.34
CA PHE A 79 -6.62 4.05 -1.40
C PHE A 79 -7.50 5.29 -1.28
N LEU A 80 -7.90 5.63 -0.05
CA LEU A 80 -8.68 6.84 0.21
C LEU A 80 -7.87 8.11 -0.09
N LEU A 81 -6.60 8.15 0.29
CA LEU A 81 -5.71 9.28 0.00
C LEU A 81 -5.50 9.45 -1.50
N VAL A 82 -5.28 8.37 -2.24
CA VAL A 82 -5.14 8.41 -3.71
C VAL A 82 -6.41 8.94 -4.36
N LEU A 83 -7.59 8.51 -3.91
CA LEU A 83 -8.87 9.00 -4.40
C LEU A 83 -9.05 10.49 -4.12
N LEU A 84 -8.74 10.95 -2.89
CA LEU A 84 -8.79 12.36 -2.52
C LEU A 84 -7.84 13.21 -3.39
N VAL A 85 -6.61 12.76 -3.60
CA VAL A 85 -5.64 13.45 -4.46
C VAL A 85 -6.18 13.53 -5.90
N ALA A 86 -6.78 12.46 -6.43
CA ALA A 86 -7.37 12.46 -7.75
C ALA A 86 -8.50 13.49 -7.87
N ILE A 87 -9.41 13.56 -6.90
CA ILE A 87 -10.52 14.52 -6.88
C ILE A 87 -9.99 15.96 -6.75
N LEU A 88 -9.05 16.19 -5.84
CA LEU A 88 -8.50 17.51 -5.56
C LEU A 88 -7.55 18.01 -6.67
N SER A 89 -7.04 17.12 -7.52
CA SER A 89 -6.15 17.50 -8.62
C SER A 89 -6.82 18.46 -9.60
N VAL A 90 -8.13 18.34 -9.81
CA VAL A 90 -8.88 19.20 -10.72
C VAL A 90 -8.90 20.65 -10.23
N PRO A 91 -9.43 20.98 -9.03
CA PRO A 91 -9.40 22.36 -8.54
C PRO A 91 -7.97 22.91 -8.36
N VAL A 92 -7.00 22.07 -8.02
CA VAL A 92 -5.59 22.46 -7.89
C VAL A 92 -5.01 22.94 -9.23
N LEU A 93 -5.40 22.34 -10.36
CA LEU A 93 -4.99 22.82 -11.70
C LEU A 93 -5.49 24.24 -11.98
N PHE A 94 -6.73 24.56 -11.60
CA PHE A 94 -7.27 25.92 -11.73
C PHE A 94 -6.54 26.92 -10.84
N ILE A 95 -6.23 26.54 -9.60
CA ILE A 95 -5.46 27.39 -8.68
C ILE A 95 -4.07 27.67 -9.27
N LYS A 96 -3.40 26.65 -9.80
CA LYS A 96 -2.08 26.78 -10.43
C LYS A 96 -2.11 27.79 -11.58
N ASN A 97 -3.13 27.69 -12.43
CA ASN A 97 -3.25 28.54 -13.62
C ASN A 97 -3.47 30.01 -13.25
N ASN A 98 -4.21 30.27 -12.17
CA ASN A 98 -4.60 31.62 -11.75
C ASN A 98 -3.63 32.26 -10.75
N ASN A 99 -2.68 31.52 -10.18
CA ASN A 99 -1.77 32.00 -9.14
C ASN A 99 -0.33 31.55 -9.40
N PRO A 100 0.44 32.29 -10.20
CA PRO A 100 1.84 31.96 -10.50
C PRO A 100 2.74 31.83 -9.27
N ASP A 101 2.43 32.54 -8.19
CA ASP A 101 3.19 32.54 -6.94
C ASP A 101 3.25 31.18 -6.26
N PHE A 102 2.30 30.27 -6.56
CA PHE A 102 2.30 28.90 -6.07
C PHE A 102 3.17 27.93 -6.87
N SER A 103 3.93 28.41 -7.87
CA SER A 103 4.76 27.54 -8.71
C SER A 103 5.76 26.71 -7.92
N TRP A 104 6.34 27.24 -6.84
CA TRP A 104 7.26 26.52 -5.97
C TRP A 104 6.62 25.28 -5.34
N TYR A 105 5.37 25.39 -4.88
CA TYR A 105 4.62 24.28 -4.29
C TYR A 105 4.43 23.13 -5.28
N PHE A 106 4.09 23.44 -6.53
CA PHE A 106 3.93 22.45 -7.58
C PHE A 106 5.26 21.79 -7.97
N ASN A 107 6.37 22.53 -7.93
CA ASN A 107 7.70 21.96 -8.13
C ASN A 107 8.08 20.98 -7.03
N VAL A 108 7.75 21.28 -5.76
CA VAL A 108 7.95 20.36 -4.64
C VAL A 108 7.11 19.08 -4.82
N ILE A 109 5.83 19.21 -5.20
CA ILE A 109 4.97 18.05 -5.48
C ILE A 109 5.53 17.22 -6.64
N ALA A 110 5.99 17.86 -7.72
CA ALA A 110 6.58 17.17 -8.87
C ALA A 110 7.81 16.33 -8.46
N PHE A 111 8.60 16.82 -7.48
CA PHE A 111 9.71 16.05 -6.94
C PHE A 111 9.28 14.71 -6.33
N PHE A 112 8.13 14.65 -5.66
CA PHE A 112 7.58 13.39 -5.16
C PHE A 112 7.17 12.41 -6.27
N GLY A 113 6.95 12.90 -7.51
CA GLY A 113 6.75 12.04 -8.68
C GLY A 113 7.94 11.15 -8.98
N LEU A 114 9.16 11.53 -8.54
CA LEU A 114 10.35 10.69 -8.65
C LEU A 114 10.20 9.37 -7.88
N SER A 115 9.35 9.31 -6.85
CA SER A 115 9.06 8.07 -6.13
C SER A 115 8.53 6.98 -7.06
N THR A 116 7.76 7.35 -8.09
CA THR A 116 7.25 6.41 -9.10
C THR A 116 8.39 5.75 -9.88
N LEU A 117 9.48 6.48 -10.15
CA LEU A 117 10.67 5.92 -10.79
C LEU A 117 11.37 4.92 -9.87
N ILE A 118 11.44 5.19 -8.58
CA ILE A 118 12.02 4.28 -7.59
C ILE A 118 11.22 2.97 -7.56
N PHE A 119 9.89 3.05 -7.54
CA PHE A 119 9.03 1.87 -7.61
C PHE A 119 9.23 1.11 -8.92
N PHE A 120 9.23 1.80 -10.06
CA PHE A 120 9.44 1.18 -11.36
C PHE A 120 10.76 0.42 -11.41
N ILE A 121 11.86 1.05 -10.96
CA ILE A 121 13.19 0.43 -10.92
C ILE A 121 13.20 -0.77 -9.98
N SER A 122 12.62 -0.66 -8.78
CA SER A 122 12.57 -1.73 -7.80
C SER A 122 11.81 -2.95 -8.31
N TYR A 123 10.66 -2.74 -8.95
CA TYR A 123 9.88 -3.80 -9.58
C TYR A 123 10.61 -4.42 -10.77
N TRP A 124 11.30 -3.61 -11.59
CA TRP A 124 12.12 -4.12 -12.68
C TRP A 124 13.27 -4.99 -12.20
N LEU A 125 13.98 -4.57 -11.15
CA LEU A 125 15.07 -5.35 -10.57
C LEU A 125 14.58 -6.71 -10.04
N THR A 126 13.45 -6.72 -9.37
CA THR A 126 12.81 -7.95 -8.88
C THR A 126 12.38 -8.85 -10.05
N TYR A 127 11.71 -8.29 -11.05
CA TYR A 127 11.29 -9.02 -12.24
C TYR A 127 12.49 -9.63 -12.99
N LYS A 128 13.57 -8.85 -13.15
CA LYS A 128 14.82 -9.30 -13.77
C LYS A 128 15.46 -10.45 -13.00
N LYS A 129 15.41 -10.44 -11.67
CA LYS A 129 15.94 -11.53 -10.82
C LYS A 129 15.20 -12.85 -11.07
N ILE A 130 13.90 -12.81 -11.32
CA ILE A 130 13.05 -13.99 -11.50
C ILE A 130 13.03 -14.48 -12.94
N HIS A 131 12.89 -13.58 -13.92
CA HIS A 131 12.66 -13.93 -15.33
C HIS A 131 13.87 -13.72 -16.24
N GLY A 132 14.99 -13.22 -15.69
CA GLY A 132 16.18 -12.84 -16.46
C GLY A 132 16.07 -11.45 -17.08
N GLY A 133 17.23 -10.93 -17.51
CA GLY A 133 17.33 -9.64 -18.20
C GLY A 133 17.06 -9.76 -19.71
N GLY A 134 17.24 -8.64 -20.40
CA GLY A 134 17.12 -8.52 -21.86
C GLY A 134 15.92 -7.70 -22.32
N PHE A 135 16.00 -7.21 -23.53
CA PHE A 135 15.00 -6.28 -24.08
C PHE A 135 13.57 -6.86 -24.13
N LYS A 136 13.45 -8.12 -24.53
CA LYS A 136 12.14 -8.81 -24.60
C LYS A 136 11.46 -8.87 -23.22
N ASN A 137 12.22 -9.20 -22.18
CA ASN A 137 11.70 -9.27 -20.81
C ASN A 137 11.39 -7.87 -20.25
N PHE A 138 12.15 -6.86 -20.65
CA PHE A 138 11.86 -5.47 -20.30
C PHE A 138 10.52 -4.99 -20.89
N ILE A 139 10.24 -5.26 -22.17
CA ILE A 139 8.95 -4.91 -22.79
C ILE A 139 7.80 -5.64 -22.11
N ARG A 140 7.96 -6.94 -21.79
CA ARG A 140 6.95 -7.69 -21.02
C ARG A 140 6.70 -7.09 -19.64
N PHE A 141 7.77 -6.69 -18.96
CA PHE A 141 7.67 -6.03 -17.68
C PHE A 141 6.89 -4.71 -17.77
N ILE A 142 7.16 -3.87 -18.77
CA ILE A 142 6.41 -2.62 -18.99
C ILE A 142 4.91 -2.91 -19.14
N GLY A 143 4.52 -3.85 -19.98
CA GLY A 143 3.13 -4.24 -20.15
C GLY A 143 2.48 -4.70 -18.85
N MET A 144 3.16 -5.57 -18.10
CA MET A 144 2.69 -6.06 -16.81
C MET A 144 2.57 -4.94 -15.78
N PHE A 145 3.55 -4.04 -15.71
CA PHE A 145 3.57 -2.90 -14.79
C PHE A 145 2.36 -1.98 -15.01
N PHE A 146 2.11 -1.56 -16.24
CA PHE A 146 0.96 -0.71 -16.56
C PHE A 146 -0.38 -1.43 -16.35
N THR A 147 -0.47 -2.71 -16.70
CA THR A 147 -1.67 -3.52 -16.44
C THR A 147 -1.98 -3.59 -14.95
N PHE A 148 -0.96 -3.87 -14.13
CA PHE A 148 -1.11 -3.91 -12.67
C PHE A 148 -1.61 -2.57 -12.12
N PHE A 149 -1.00 -1.45 -12.53
CA PHE A 149 -1.43 -0.12 -12.09
C PHE A 149 -2.85 0.22 -12.55
N SER A 150 -3.24 -0.14 -13.77
CA SER A 150 -4.58 0.09 -14.29
C SER A 150 -5.64 -0.67 -13.49
N VAL A 151 -5.36 -1.93 -13.15
CA VAL A 151 -6.23 -2.75 -12.31
C VAL A 151 -6.31 -2.18 -10.89
N ALA A 152 -5.17 -1.81 -10.29
CA ALA A 152 -5.12 -1.23 -8.96
C ALA A 152 -5.92 0.10 -8.88
N MET A 153 -5.79 0.95 -9.90
CA MET A 153 -6.59 2.19 -10.00
C MET A 153 -8.07 1.91 -10.20
N GLY A 154 -8.42 0.89 -10.99
CA GLY A 154 -9.81 0.47 -11.18
C GLY A 154 -10.49 0.03 -9.87
N PHE A 155 -9.73 -0.51 -8.92
CA PHE A 155 -10.26 -0.86 -7.60
C PHE A 155 -10.21 0.28 -6.57
N SER A 156 -9.58 1.42 -6.86
CA SER A 156 -9.33 2.47 -5.87
C SER A 156 -10.61 3.00 -5.21
N VAL A 157 -11.67 3.26 -5.98
CA VAL A 157 -12.95 3.72 -5.44
C VAL A 157 -13.57 2.66 -4.53
N HIS A 158 -13.61 1.41 -5.00
CA HIS A 158 -14.18 0.30 -4.25
C HIS A 158 -13.42 0.03 -2.94
N ASN A 159 -12.10 0.06 -2.98
CA ASN A 159 -11.26 -0.11 -1.81
C ASN A 159 -11.36 1.09 -0.85
N SER A 160 -11.56 2.31 -1.36
CA SER A 160 -11.81 3.48 -0.52
C SER A 160 -13.11 3.36 0.28
N VAL A 161 -14.18 2.84 -0.32
CA VAL A 161 -15.43 2.54 0.38
C VAL A 161 -15.19 1.51 1.49
N ALA A 162 -14.44 0.45 1.19
CA ALA A 162 -14.09 -0.57 2.19
C ALA A 162 -13.31 0.02 3.39
N VAL A 163 -12.39 0.93 3.12
CA VAL A 163 -11.61 1.63 4.16
C VAL A 163 -12.51 2.52 5.03
N ILE A 164 -13.41 3.29 4.41
CA ILE A 164 -14.37 4.13 5.13
C ILE A 164 -15.24 3.26 6.04
N GLU A 165 -15.82 2.18 5.52
CA GLU A 165 -16.61 1.25 6.32
C GLU A 165 -15.82 0.56 7.44
N GLY A 166 -14.54 0.36 7.27
CA GLY A 166 -13.66 -0.22 8.30
C GLY A 166 -13.26 0.79 9.38
N HIS A 167 -13.38 2.09 9.11
CA HIS A 167 -13.12 3.15 10.08
C HIS A 167 -14.40 3.63 10.83
N LEU A 168 -15.58 3.30 10.35
CA LEU A 168 -16.86 3.58 11.02
C LEU A 168 -17.21 2.51 12.05
#